data_1dd5a6b8a01ac9c878d2c1af8c5199be
#
_entry.id   1dd5a6b8a01ac9c878d2c1af8c5199be
#
_cell.length_a   1.000
_cell.length_b   1.000
_cell.length_c   1.000
_cell.angle_alpha   90.00
_cell.angle_beta   90.00
_cell.angle_gamma   90.00
#
_symmetry.space_group_name_H-M   'P 1'
#
loop_
_entity.id
_entity.type
_entity.pdbx_description
1 polymer ?
#
loop_
_entity_poly.entity_id
_entity_poly.type
_entity_poly.pdbx_seq_one_letter_code
_entity_poly.pdbx_strand_id
1 'polypeptide(L)'
;MEDYTELLNQQIFAIDTVWVALCAALIFFMEAGFALLEAGFVRSKNAMSIIAKVIIDITFGGIAFFIVGFGIAYGSSNGWFAIDFGIMNKDLGLGLTVSNNLFWFIQLGFAIAAISIVSGALAERMKLFSYAILVVFFCALVYPIVANWVWNPNGWLAIRGFNDFAGSAAVHAMGGFAALAAAIVLGPRIGKYSKDGKSNTIPGHNLPLASVGAFILWFGWFGFNPGSSLGAVGNWELIGSVVVNTFLASASGGIATMIYTYFTYSKIDITMVINGVLAGLVSITAGCNLSLIHI
;
A
#
# COMPACT_ATOMS: atom_id res chain seq x y z
N MET A 1 42.60 11.65 0.79
CA MET A 1 41.41 11.63 1.68
C MET A 1 40.11 11.91 0.91
N GLU A 2 40.09 12.96 0.07
CA GLU A 2 38.90 13.26 -0.78
C GLU A 2 38.51 12.11 -1.71
N ASP A 3 39.50 11.50 -2.39
CA ASP A 3 39.27 10.35 -3.29
C ASP A 3 38.65 9.13 -2.58
N TYR A 4 39.08 8.85 -1.34
CA TYR A 4 38.51 7.73 -0.54
C TYR A 4 37.08 8.01 -0.08
N THR A 5 36.77 9.25 0.29
CA THR A 5 35.42 9.65 0.71
C THR A 5 34.45 9.59 -0.47
N GLU A 6 34.89 10.02 -1.65
CA GLU A 6 34.07 9.93 -2.85
C GLU A 6 33.76 8.46 -3.22
N LEU A 7 34.78 7.59 -3.18
CA LEU A 7 34.59 6.16 -3.43
C LEU A 7 33.63 5.53 -2.44
N LEU A 8 33.72 5.87 -1.15
CA LEU A 8 32.80 5.38 -0.11
C LEU A 8 31.37 5.83 -0.40
N ASN A 9 31.15 7.09 -0.74
CA ASN A 9 29.84 7.61 -1.09
C ASN A 9 29.26 6.89 -2.32
N GLN A 10 30.05 6.65 -3.36
CA GLN A 10 29.60 5.89 -4.54
C GLN A 10 29.17 4.46 -4.17
N GLN A 11 29.87 3.78 -3.25
CA GLN A 11 29.48 2.47 -2.76
C GLN A 11 28.16 2.51 -1.98
N ILE A 12 27.95 3.51 -1.11
CA ILE A 12 26.69 3.73 -0.39
C ILE A 12 25.54 3.88 -1.38
N PHE A 13 25.68 4.80 -2.34
CA PHE A 13 24.66 5.01 -3.38
C PHE A 13 24.37 3.74 -4.19
N ALA A 14 25.38 2.95 -4.53
CA ALA A 14 25.19 1.73 -5.28
C ALA A 14 24.42 0.68 -4.48
N ILE A 15 24.80 0.42 -3.23
CA ILE A 15 24.15 -0.56 -2.36
C ILE A 15 22.70 -0.14 -2.07
N ASP A 16 22.47 1.12 -1.71
CA ASP A 16 21.14 1.65 -1.41
C ASP A 16 20.24 1.65 -2.65
N THR A 17 20.81 1.93 -3.83
CA THR A 17 20.08 1.83 -5.11
C THR A 17 19.59 0.39 -5.35
N VAL A 18 20.44 -0.62 -5.17
CA VAL A 18 20.05 -2.02 -5.34
C VAL A 18 18.96 -2.40 -4.31
N TRP A 19 19.14 -2.02 -3.06
CA TRP A 19 18.17 -2.26 -2.00
C TRP A 19 16.79 -1.69 -2.32
N VAL A 20 16.74 -0.39 -2.60
CA VAL A 20 15.48 0.30 -2.88
C VAL A 20 14.83 -0.20 -4.17
N ALA A 21 15.63 -0.51 -5.21
CA ALA A 21 15.11 -1.07 -6.46
C ALA A 21 14.46 -2.45 -6.26
N LEU A 22 15.08 -3.34 -5.48
CA LEU A 22 14.51 -4.64 -5.15
C LEU A 22 13.22 -4.49 -4.33
N CYS A 23 13.22 -3.63 -3.32
CA CYS A 23 12.03 -3.36 -2.50
C CYS A 23 10.91 -2.77 -3.35
N ALA A 24 11.20 -1.80 -4.21
CA ALA A 24 10.22 -1.21 -5.12
C ALA A 24 9.62 -2.23 -6.10
N ALA A 25 10.45 -3.15 -6.62
CA ALA A 25 9.98 -4.24 -7.47
C ALA A 25 9.04 -5.20 -6.71
N LEU A 26 9.36 -5.52 -5.43
CA LEU A 26 8.49 -6.34 -4.58
C LEU A 26 7.15 -5.65 -4.31
N ILE A 27 7.15 -4.34 -4.02
CA ILE A 27 5.94 -3.55 -3.83
C ILE A 27 5.12 -3.54 -5.13
N PHE A 28 5.75 -3.28 -6.27
CA PHE A 28 5.06 -3.31 -7.57
C PHE A 28 4.45 -4.69 -7.86
N PHE A 29 5.13 -5.77 -7.48
CA PHE A 29 4.62 -7.13 -7.64
C PHE A 29 3.39 -7.42 -6.76
N MET A 30 3.15 -6.65 -5.69
CA MET A 30 1.93 -6.76 -4.88
C MET A 30 0.67 -6.50 -5.71
N GLU A 31 0.74 -5.77 -6.82
CA GLU A 31 -0.40 -5.57 -7.71
C GLU A 31 -0.90 -6.89 -8.32
N ALA A 32 0.00 -7.83 -8.63
CA ALA A 32 -0.41 -9.19 -8.99
C ALA A 32 -1.13 -9.90 -7.84
N GLY A 33 -0.70 -9.65 -6.61
CA GLY A 33 -1.36 -10.14 -5.39
C GLY A 33 -2.79 -9.59 -5.25
N PHE A 34 -2.99 -8.28 -5.41
CA PHE A 34 -4.32 -7.65 -5.40
C PHE A 34 -5.21 -8.23 -6.51
N ALA A 35 -4.69 -8.34 -7.73
CA ALA A 35 -5.45 -8.90 -8.86
C ALA A 35 -5.96 -10.31 -8.55
N LEU A 36 -5.12 -11.20 -8.01
CA LEU A 36 -5.50 -12.59 -7.72
C LEU A 36 -6.39 -12.70 -6.48
N LEU A 37 -6.10 -11.94 -5.43
CA LEU A 37 -6.90 -11.91 -4.20
C LEU A 37 -8.34 -11.47 -4.51
N GLU A 38 -8.50 -10.32 -5.13
CA GLU A 38 -9.81 -9.76 -5.45
C GLU A 38 -10.56 -10.61 -6.49
N ALA A 39 -9.86 -11.08 -7.56
CA ALA A 39 -10.46 -11.96 -8.56
C ALA A 39 -11.03 -13.23 -7.91
N GLY A 40 -10.31 -13.83 -6.96
CA GLY A 40 -10.77 -15.01 -6.24
C GLY A 40 -12.00 -14.76 -5.35
N PHE A 41 -12.12 -13.55 -4.78
CA PHE A 41 -13.22 -13.17 -3.89
C PHE A 41 -14.48 -12.66 -4.60
N VAL A 42 -14.44 -12.40 -5.89
CA VAL A 42 -15.64 -12.04 -6.66
C VAL A 42 -16.25 -13.24 -7.37
N ARG A 43 -17.44 -13.08 -7.95
CA ARG A 43 -18.04 -14.08 -8.82
C ARG A 43 -17.22 -14.20 -10.12
N SER A 44 -17.09 -15.41 -10.68
CA SER A 44 -16.24 -15.70 -11.84
C SER A 44 -16.45 -14.77 -13.04
N LYS A 45 -17.70 -14.37 -13.32
CA LYS A 45 -18.05 -13.43 -14.39
C LYS A 45 -17.42 -12.04 -14.25
N ASN A 46 -16.95 -11.68 -13.05
CA ASN A 46 -16.38 -10.38 -12.75
C ASN A 46 -14.85 -10.42 -12.57
N ALA A 47 -14.21 -11.60 -12.60
CA ALA A 47 -12.77 -11.76 -12.39
C ALA A 47 -11.94 -10.92 -13.37
N MET A 48 -12.27 -10.95 -14.66
CA MET A 48 -11.57 -10.12 -15.67
C MET A 48 -11.76 -8.62 -15.44
N SER A 49 -12.90 -8.20 -14.90
CA SER A 49 -13.12 -6.79 -14.55
C SER A 49 -12.21 -6.33 -13.39
N ILE A 50 -11.90 -7.23 -12.45
CA ILE A 50 -10.94 -6.95 -11.36
C ILE A 50 -9.53 -6.81 -11.93
N ILE A 51 -9.09 -7.75 -12.76
CA ILE A 51 -7.75 -7.67 -13.38
C ILE A 51 -7.61 -6.37 -14.19
N ALA A 52 -8.66 -6.00 -14.94
CA ALA A 52 -8.67 -4.74 -15.68
C ALA A 52 -8.55 -3.50 -14.75
N LYS A 53 -9.15 -3.52 -13.57
CA LYS A 53 -9.00 -2.44 -12.58
C LYS A 53 -7.57 -2.30 -12.09
N VAL A 54 -6.91 -3.40 -11.74
CA VAL A 54 -5.50 -3.37 -11.29
C VAL A 54 -4.58 -2.86 -12.42
N ILE A 55 -4.84 -3.22 -13.67
CA ILE A 55 -4.12 -2.63 -14.81
C ILE A 55 -4.36 -1.11 -14.90
N ILE A 56 -5.58 -0.65 -14.61
CA ILE A 56 -5.91 0.78 -14.57
C ILE A 56 -5.17 1.47 -13.43
N ASP A 57 -5.08 0.85 -12.25
CA ASP A 57 -4.33 1.40 -11.10
C ASP A 57 -2.87 1.64 -11.48
N ILE A 58 -2.23 0.65 -12.09
CA ILE A 58 -0.84 0.76 -12.53
C ILE A 58 -0.67 1.84 -13.62
N THR A 59 -1.51 1.79 -14.66
CA THR A 59 -1.30 2.63 -15.86
C THR A 59 -1.79 4.05 -15.64
N PHE A 60 -3.06 4.24 -15.35
CA PHE A 60 -3.65 5.57 -15.15
C PHE A 60 -3.16 6.21 -13.84
N GLY A 61 -3.09 5.43 -12.76
CA GLY A 61 -2.58 5.90 -11.47
C GLY A 61 -1.11 6.29 -11.56
N GLY A 62 -0.30 5.46 -12.22
CA GLY A 62 1.13 5.74 -12.41
C GLY A 62 1.38 7.04 -13.17
N ILE A 63 0.68 7.25 -14.29
CA ILE A 63 0.81 8.49 -15.08
C ILE A 63 0.30 9.71 -14.29
N ALA A 64 -0.83 9.58 -13.61
CA ALA A 64 -1.40 10.68 -12.80
C ALA A 64 -0.46 11.07 -11.63
N PHE A 65 0.12 10.08 -10.96
CA PHE A 65 1.10 10.30 -9.90
C PHE A 65 2.40 10.92 -10.44
N PHE A 66 2.88 10.49 -11.62
CA PHE A 66 4.07 11.06 -12.26
C PHE A 66 3.88 12.53 -12.61
N ILE A 67 2.77 12.88 -13.27
CA ILE A 67 2.56 14.24 -13.80
C ILE A 67 2.26 15.24 -12.68
N VAL A 68 1.46 14.84 -11.68
CA VAL A 68 0.92 15.74 -10.66
C VAL A 68 1.21 15.26 -9.25
N GLY A 69 0.91 14.01 -8.93
CA GLY A 69 0.86 13.51 -7.56
C GLY A 69 2.19 13.61 -6.84
N PHE A 70 3.30 13.25 -7.49
CA PHE A 70 4.63 13.29 -6.86
C PHE A 70 5.02 14.71 -6.45
N GLY A 71 4.69 15.72 -7.29
CA GLY A 71 4.93 17.12 -6.99
C GLY A 71 4.11 17.63 -5.80
N ILE A 72 2.88 17.13 -5.63
CA ILE A 72 2.04 17.47 -4.47
C ILE A 72 2.58 16.80 -3.21
N ALA A 73 3.02 15.54 -3.29
CA ALA A 73 3.51 14.80 -2.14
C ALA A 73 4.85 15.33 -1.63
N TYR A 74 5.82 15.55 -2.51
CA TYR A 74 7.23 15.76 -2.17
C TYR A 74 7.81 17.09 -2.63
N GLY A 75 7.01 17.97 -3.20
CA GLY A 75 7.41 19.34 -3.54
C GLY A 75 7.54 20.24 -2.31
N SER A 76 7.81 21.53 -2.55
CA SER A 76 7.92 22.56 -1.51
C SER A 76 6.58 22.76 -0.82
N SER A 77 6.40 22.13 0.34
CA SER A 77 5.12 22.11 1.07
C SER A 77 4.93 23.34 1.95
N ASN A 78 3.68 23.83 2.01
CA ASN A 78 3.21 24.80 2.99
C ASN A 78 2.66 24.16 4.28
N GLY A 79 2.85 22.86 4.46
CA GLY A 79 2.33 22.05 5.54
C GLY A 79 1.07 21.24 5.17
N TRP A 80 0.28 21.73 4.25
CA TRP A 80 -0.98 21.09 3.84
C TRP A 80 -0.91 20.42 2.47
N PHE A 81 -0.17 21.02 1.54
CA PHE A 81 0.09 20.48 0.21
C PHE A 81 1.26 21.23 -0.43
N ALA A 82 1.83 20.62 -1.47
CA ALA A 82 2.75 21.28 -2.38
C ALA A 82 2.09 21.42 -3.77
N ILE A 83 2.54 22.41 -4.53
CA ILE A 83 2.25 22.50 -5.96
C ILE A 83 3.59 22.72 -6.65
N ASP A 84 4.28 21.65 -6.96
CA ASP A 84 5.58 21.72 -7.60
C ASP A 84 5.66 20.67 -8.71
N PHE A 85 6.02 21.08 -9.91
CA PHE A 85 6.13 20.21 -11.06
C PHE A 85 7.58 20.04 -11.45
N GLY A 86 7.92 18.91 -12.08
CA GLY A 86 9.26 18.67 -12.58
C GLY A 86 10.31 18.50 -11.48
N ILE A 87 9.93 17.99 -10.31
CA ILE A 87 10.81 17.85 -9.14
C ILE A 87 11.79 16.67 -9.24
N MET A 88 11.75 15.88 -10.32
CA MET A 88 12.61 14.69 -10.49
C MET A 88 14.10 14.99 -10.44
N ASN A 89 14.50 16.21 -10.79
CA ASN A 89 15.90 16.66 -10.81
C ASN A 89 16.22 17.69 -9.72
N LYS A 90 15.31 17.89 -8.74
CA LYS A 90 15.51 18.82 -7.63
C LYS A 90 15.97 18.09 -6.38
N ASP A 91 16.71 18.76 -5.50
CA ASP A 91 16.91 18.28 -4.14
C ASP A 91 15.57 18.37 -3.39
N LEU A 92 15.09 17.24 -2.90
CA LEU A 92 13.83 17.15 -2.15
C LEU A 92 14.02 17.43 -0.65
N GLY A 93 15.25 17.64 -0.18
CA GLY A 93 15.55 17.87 1.23
C GLY A 93 15.34 16.65 2.11
N LEU A 94 15.26 15.44 1.52
CA LEU A 94 14.96 14.18 2.22
C LEU A 94 16.24 13.41 2.62
N GLY A 95 17.43 13.90 2.26
CA GLY A 95 18.70 13.21 2.54
C GLY A 95 18.83 11.86 1.83
N LEU A 96 18.25 11.70 0.66
CA LEU A 96 18.21 10.43 -0.07
C LEU A 96 19.61 10.03 -0.58
N THR A 97 19.93 8.75 -0.42
CA THR A 97 21.10 8.08 -1.03
C THR A 97 20.75 7.34 -2.32
N VAL A 98 19.62 7.65 -2.91
CA VAL A 98 19.13 7.10 -4.18
C VAL A 98 18.62 8.23 -5.08
N SER A 99 18.54 7.96 -6.38
CA SER A 99 18.00 8.96 -7.32
C SER A 99 16.51 9.24 -7.08
N ASN A 100 16.06 10.46 -7.39
CA ASN A 100 14.65 10.82 -7.33
C ASN A 100 13.78 9.93 -8.23
N ASN A 101 14.32 9.43 -9.34
CA ASN A 101 13.60 8.48 -10.20
C ASN A 101 13.26 7.18 -9.46
N LEU A 102 14.22 6.64 -8.71
CA LEU A 102 14.01 5.44 -7.92
C LEU A 102 13.11 5.71 -6.71
N PHE A 103 13.29 6.85 -6.04
CA PHE A 103 12.40 7.30 -4.97
C PHE A 103 10.96 7.48 -5.49
N TRP A 104 10.77 8.10 -6.66
CA TRP A 104 9.46 8.16 -7.31
C TRP A 104 8.87 6.77 -7.53
N PHE A 105 9.65 5.81 -8.02
CA PHE A 105 9.15 4.48 -8.34
C PHE A 105 8.69 3.70 -7.09
N ILE A 106 9.41 3.80 -5.98
CA ILE A 106 8.95 3.18 -4.72
C ILE A 106 7.70 3.89 -4.19
N GLN A 107 7.64 5.22 -4.28
CA GLN A 107 6.47 6.00 -3.85
C GLN A 107 5.24 5.77 -4.76
N LEU A 108 5.45 5.50 -6.04
CA LEU A 108 4.41 5.03 -6.93
C LEU A 108 3.80 3.72 -6.42
N GLY A 109 4.63 2.77 -5.98
CA GLY A 109 4.16 1.52 -5.40
C GLY A 109 3.18 1.73 -4.25
N PHE A 110 3.44 2.69 -3.37
CA PHE A 110 2.53 3.05 -2.28
C PHE A 110 1.24 3.70 -2.77
N ALA A 111 1.32 4.56 -3.78
CA ALA A 111 0.15 5.23 -4.35
C ALA A 111 -0.81 4.25 -5.03
N ILE A 112 -0.28 3.30 -5.82
CA ILE A 112 -1.10 2.27 -6.47
C ILE A 112 -1.64 1.25 -5.46
N ALA A 113 -0.88 0.86 -4.45
CA ALA A 113 -1.38 0.01 -3.37
C ALA A 113 -2.57 0.67 -2.64
N ALA A 114 -2.51 1.98 -2.38
CA ALA A 114 -3.61 2.71 -1.73
C ALA A 114 -4.91 2.70 -2.56
N ILE A 115 -4.84 2.88 -3.88
CA ILE A 115 -6.04 2.82 -4.75
C ILE A 115 -6.51 1.38 -4.96
N SER A 116 -5.62 0.38 -4.96
CA SER A 116 -6.00 -1.03 -5.04
C SER A 116 -6.80 -1.48 -3.81
N ILE A 117 -6.57 -0.90 -2.62
CA ILE A 117 -7.45 -1.10 -1.46
C ILE A 117 -8.88 -0.62 -1.76
N VAL A 118 -9.03 0.50 -2.46
CA VAL A 118 -10.35 1.03 -2.86
C VAL A 118 -11.03 0.11 -3.88
N SER A 119 -10.26 -0.48 -4.80
CA SER A 119 -10.74 -1.39 -5.85
C SER A 119 -11.61 -2.51 -5.28
N GLY A 120 -11.18 -3.17 -4.22
CA GLY A 120 -11.91 -4.27 -3.58
C GLY A 120 -13.30 -3.85 -3.10
N ALA A 121 -13.42 -2.68 -2.48
CA ALA A 121 -14.72 -2.14 -2.04
C ALA A 121 -15.67 -1.82 -3.21
N LEU A 122 -15.14 -1.55 -4.40
CA LEU A 122 -15.90 -1.21 -5.60
C LEU A 122 -16.15 -2.43 -6.50
N ALA A 123 -15.66 -3.59 -6.11
CA ALA A 123 -15.80 -4.83 -6.86
C ALA A 123 -17.27 -5.14 -7.16
N GLU A 124 -17.58 -5.52 -8.41
CA GLU A 124 -18.92 -5.85 -8.89
C GLU A 124 -19.96 -4.69 -8.89
N ARG A 125 -19.54 -3.43 -8.62
CA ARG A 125 -20.46 -2.29 -8.44
C ARG A 125 -20.15 -1.09 -9.31
N MET A 126 -18.91 -0.93 -9.76
CA MET A 126 -18.47 0.26 -10.50
C MET A 126 -18.07 -0.07 -11.92
N LYS A 127 -18.44 0.80 -12.88
CA LYS A 127 -18.00 0.70 -14.28
C LYS A 127 -16.52 1.04 -14.42
N LEU A 128 -15.79 0.35 -15.30
CA LEU A 128 -14.36 0.54 -15.51
C LEU A 128 -13.98 1.98 -15.88
N PHE A 129 -14.76 2.65 -16.73
CA PHE A 129 -14.48 4.03 -17.10
C PHE A 129 -14.57 4.99 -15.91
N SER A 130 -15.62 4.85 -15.07
CA SER A 130 -15.75 5.65 -13.85
C SER A 130 -14.63 5.34 -12.85
N TYR A 131 -14.19 4.07 -12.81
CA TYR A 131 -13.05 3.67 -12.00
C TYR A 131 -11.75 4.33 -12.46
N ALA A 132 -11.48 4.38 -13.77
CA ALA A 132 -10.31 5.06 -14.31
C ALA A 132 -10.26 6.55 -13.92
N ILE A 133 -11.40 7.24 -13.96
CA ILE A 133 -11.49 8.65 -13.50
C ILE A 133 -11.17 8.75 -12.01
N LEU A 134 -11.70 7.85 -11.18
CA LEU A 134 -11.42 7.80 -9.75
C LEU A 134 -9.93 7.58 -9.49
N VAL A 135 -9.29 6.65 -10.20
CA VAL A 135 -7.86 6.34 -10.08
C VAL A 135 -7.00 7.57 -10.38
N VAL A 136 -7.29 8.27 -11.49
CA VAL A 136 -6.58 9.51 -11.85
C VAL A 136 -6.74 10.57 -10.75
N PHE A 137 -7.96 10.81 -10.29
CA PHE A 137 -8.23 11.79 -9.23
C PHE A 137 -7.53 11.40 -7.91
N PHE A 138 -7.60 10.14 -7.54
CA PHE A 138 -7.03 9.62 -6.31
C PHE A 138 -5.50 9.74 -6.29
N CYS A 139 -4.83 9.26 -7.35
CA CYS A 139 -3.36 9.26 -7.45
C CYS A 139 -2.78 10.65 -7.76
N ALA A 140 -3.55 11.54 -8.40
CA ALA A 140 -3.12 12.90 -8.66
C ALA A 140 -3.28 13.82 -7.44
N LEU A 141 -4.31 13.64 -6.61
CA LEU A 141 -4.67 14.59 -5.57
C LEU A 141 -4.84 13.96 -4.18
N VAL A 142 -5.72 12.98 -4.03
CA VAL A 142 -6.16 12.53 -2.70
C VAL A 142 -5.01 11.88 -1.93
N TYR A 143 -4.37 10.87 -2.51
CA TYR A 143 -3.22 10.21 -1.92
C TYR A 143 -2.03 11.14 -1.72
N PRO A 144 -1.59 11.95 -2.71
CA PRO A 144 -0.45 12.82 -2.56
C PRO A 144 -0.57 13.86 -1.45
N ILE A 145 -1.76 14.40 -1.23
CA ILE A 145 -2.02 15.33 -0.12
C ILE A 145 -1.77 14.66 1.23
N VAL A 146 -2.25 13.43 1.43
CA VAL A 146 -2.03 12.68 2.68
C VAL A 146 -0.58 12.26 2.83
N ALA A 147 0.07 11.82 1.74
CA ALA A 147 1.51 11.52 1.73
C ALA A 147 2.34 12.77 2.09
N ASN A 148 1.95 13.95 1.61
CA ASN A 148 2.57 15.21 1.99
C ASN A 148 2.44 15.48 3.49
N TRP A 149 1.27 15.28 4.07
CA TRP A 149 1.06 15.51 5.50
C TRP A 149 1.97 14.65 6.38
N VAL A 150 2.19 13.40 5.97
CA VAL A 150 2.85 12.37 6.78
C VAL A 150 4.35 12.30 6.50
N TRP A 151 4.77 12.38 5.24
CA TRP A 151 6.14 12.05 4.83
C TRP A 151 6.94 13.23 4.24
N ASN A 152 6.28 14.34 3.90
CA ASN A 152 7.01 15.54 3.55
C ASN A 152 7.59 16.18 4.83
N PRO A 153 8.87 16.56 4.88
CA PRO A 153 9.48 17.16 6.08
C PRO A 153 8.74 18.38 6.61
N ASN A 154 8.06 19.12 5.72
CA ASN A 154 7.24 20.26 6.07
C ASN A 154 5.75 19.94 6.25
N GLY A 155 5.36 18.66 6.13
CA GLY A 155 3.98 18.23 6.32
C GLY A 155 3.47 18.47 7.73
N TRP A 156 2.22 18.90 7.89
CA TRP A 156 1.69 19.31 9.18
C TRP A 156 1.63 18.19 10.23
N LEU A 157 1.55 16.93 9.82
CA LEU A 157 1.68 15.77 10.72
C LEU A 157 3.15 15.45 11.02
N ALA A 158 4.01 15.48 9.99
CA ALA A 158 5.43 15.22 10.14
C ALA A 158 6.09 16.17 11.14
N ILE A 159 5.83 17.49 11.04
CA ILE A 159 6.37 18.50 11.97
C ILE A 159 5.84 18.35 13.40
N ARG A 160 4.76 17.59 13.62
CA ARG A 160 4.22 17.23 14.94
C ARG A 160 4.76 15.92 15.47
N GLY A 161 5.69 15.28 14.77
CA GLY A 161 6.28 14.00 15.17
C GLY A 161 5.35 12.80 14.95
N PHE A 162 4.38 12.90 14.04
CA PHE A 162 3.56 11.74 13.67
C PHE A 162 4.43 10.68 13.00
N ASN A 163 4.47 9.48 13.58
CA ASN A 163 5.23 8.36 13.05
C ASN A 163 4.33 7.42 12.25
N ASP A 164 4.59 7.33 10.98
CA ASP A 164 4.00 6.34 10.06
C ASP A 164 5.11 5.85 9.12
N PHE A 165 5.87 4.85 9.59
CA PHE A 165 7.12 4.46 8.96
C PHE A 165 6.93 4.00 7.51
N ALA A 166 5.94 3.15 7.26
CA ALA A 166 5.70 2.60 5.93
C ALA A 166 4.27 2.81 5.41
N GLY A 167 3.35 3.45 6.16
CA GLY A 167 2.07 3.90 5.61
C GLY A 167 0.80 3.21 6.11
N SER A 168 0.73 2.79 7.39
CA SER A 168 -0.58 2.37 7.92
C SER A 168 -1.62 3.48 7.79
N ALA A 169 -1.24 4.74 8.02
CA ALA A 169 -2.13 5.87 7.85
C ALA A 169 -2.13 6.39 6.41
N ALA A 170 -0.94 6.71 5.87
CA ALA A 170 -0.80 7.36 4.57
C ALA A 170 -1.27 6.49 3.39
N VAL A 171 -1.16 5.17 3.48
CA VAL A 171 -1.58 4.23 2.43
C VAL A 171 -2.87 3.51 2.84
N HIS A 172 -2.82 2.75 3.94
CA HIS A 172 -3.88 1.78 4.25
C HIS A 172 -5.12 2.41 4.85
N ALA A 173 -5.00 3.28 5.86
CA ALA A 173 -6.16 3.95 6.44
C ALA A 173 -6.80 4.89 5.42
N MET A 174 -5.99 5.63 4.66
CA MET A 174 -6.46 6.52 3.62
C MET A 174 -7.20 5.75 2.52
N GLY A 175 -6.64 4.65 2.01
CA GLY A 175 -7.32 3.75 1.07
C GLY A 175 -8.61 3.17 1.66
N GLY A 176 -8.57 2.76 2.93
CA GLY A 176 -9.73 2.22 3.66
C GLY A 176 -10.86 3.23 3.82
N PHE A 177 -10.57 4.48 4.18
CA PHE A 177 -11.59 5.54 4.29
C PHE A 177 -12.14 5.94 2.92
N ALA A 178 -11.31 5.98 1.88
CA ALA A 178 -11.79 6.21 0.51
C ALA A 178 -12.67 5.05 0.03
N ALA A 179 -12.32 3.80 0.37
CA ALA A 179 -13.13 2.61 0.11
C ALA A 179 -14.48 2.68 0.82
N LEU A 180 -14.51 3.12 2.09
CA LEU A 180 -15.72 3.32 2.86
C LEU A 180 -16.63 4.36 2.22
N ALA A 181 -16.09 5.53 1.89
CA ALA A 181 -16.85 6.61 1.22
C ALA A 181 -17.45 6.13 -0.10
N ALA A 182 -16.65 5.46 -0.92
CA ALA A 182 -17.10 4.92 -2.20
C ALA A 182 -18.16 3.81 -2.03
N ALA A 183 -18.03 2.95 -1.00
CA ALA A 183 -19.03 1.92 -0.69
C ALA A 183 -20.37 2.52 -0.24
N ILE A 184 -20.35 3.61 0.53
CA ILE A 184 -21.56 4.34 0.95
C ILE A 184 -22.28 4.92 -0.27
N VAL A 185 -21.53 5.58 -1.18
CA VAL A 185 -22.11 6.20 -2.38
C VAL A 185 -22.68 5.18 -3.36
N LEU A 186 -21.98 4.05 -3.59
CA LEU A 186 -22.41 3.02 -4.52
C LEU A 186 -23.50 2.09 -3.97
N GLY A 187 -23.60 1.98 -2.67
CA GLY A 187 -24.51 1.04 -2.02
C GLY A 187 -24.08 -0.44 -2.17
N PRO A 188 -24.95 -1.39 -1.81
CA PRO A 188 -24.64 -2.81 -1.82
C PRO A 188 -24.61 -3.39 -3.24
N ARG A 189 -23.91 -4.51 -3.40
CA ARG A 189 -23.92 -5.29 -4.66
C ARG A 189 -25.34 -5.79 -4.97
N ILE A 190 -25.68 -5.84 -6.26
CA ILE A 190 -26.97 -6.38 -6.72
C ILE A 190 -27.15 -7.81 -6.21
N GLY A 191 -28.26 -8.05 -5.52
CA GLY A 191 -28.57 -9.34 -4.90
C GLY A 191 -27.98 -9.55 -3.50
N LYS A 192 -27.29 -8.56 -2.92
CA LYS A 192 -26.76 -8.67 -1.55
C LYS A 192 -27.87 -8.72 -0.50
N TYR A 193 -28.93 -7.99 -0.71
CA TYR A 193 -30.11 -7.99 0.16
C TYR A 193 -31.33 -8.41 -0.63
N SER A 194 -32.18 -9.24 -0.05
CA SER A 194 -33.50 -9.59 -0.54
C SER A 194 -34.51 -8.47 -0.23
N LYS A 195 -35.71 -8.56 -0.80
CA LYS A 195 -36.78 -7.55 -0.61
C LYS A 195 -37.20 -7.36 0.84
N ASP A 196 -37.09 -8.40 1.64
CA ASP A 196 -37.35 -8.42 3.10
C ASP A 196 -36.15 -7.96 3.95
N GLY A 197 -35.08 -7.43 3.33
CA GLY A 197 -33.91 -6.90 4.01
C GLY A 197 -32.88 -7.94 4.48
N LYS A 198 -33.09 -9.23 4.23
CA LYS A 198 -32.16 -10.28 4.63
C LYS A 198 -30.92 -10.27 3.75
N SER A 199 -29.76 -10.46 4.40
CA SER A 199 -28.48 -10.54 3.70
C SER A 199 -28.31 -11.90 3.02
N ASN A 200 -27.99 -11.87 1.72
CA ASN A 200 -27.62 -13.05 0.95
C ASN A 200 -26.10 -13.22 0.92
N THR A 201 -25.64 -14.47 0.99
CA THR A 201 -24.23 -14.79 0.78
C THR A 201 -23.89 -14.70 -0.71
N ILE A 202 -22.82 -13.97 -1.04
CA ILE A 202 -22.26 -13.90 -2.39
C ILE A 202 -20.82 -14.41 -2.27
N PRO A 203 -20.58 -15.74 -2.41
CA PRO A 203 -19.26 -16.31 -2.22
C PRO A 203 -18.33 -15.94 -3.37
N GLY A 204 -17.02 -15.86 -3.06
CA GLY A 204 -15.98 -15.84 -4.06
C GLY A 204 -15.95 -17.14 -4.86
N HIS A 205 -15.51 -17.06 -6.11
CA HIS A 205 -15.55 -18.24 -6.98
C HIS A 205 -14.31 -19.14 -6.86
N ASN A 206 -13.19 -18.60 -6.34
CA ASN A 206 -11.92 -19.34 -6.32
C ASN A 206 -11.06 -18.93 -5.11
N LEU A 207 -11.28 -19.59 -3.97
CA LEU A 207 -10.52 -19.33 -2.75
C LEU A 207 -9.03 -19.71 -2.86
N PRO A 208 -8.61 -20.81 -3.54
CA PRO A 208 -7.20 -21.04 -3.80
C PRO A 208 -6.52 -19.88 -4.53
N LEU A 209 -7.18 -19.28 -5.52
CA LEU A 209 -6.65 -18.11 -6.23
C LEU A 209 -6.50 -16.90 -5.30
N ALA A 210 -7.51 -16.64 -4.47
CA ALA A 210 -7.46 -15.59 -3.46
C ALA A 210 -6.33 -15.82 -2.45
N SER A 211 -6.10 -17.08 -2.04
CA SER A 211 -5.01 -17.42 -1.13
C SER A 211 -3.63 -17.17 -1.75
N VAL A 212 -3.44 -17.52 -3.03
CA VAL A 212 -2.19 -17.21 -3.75
C VAL A 212 -1.97 -15.70 -3.81
N GLY A 213 -3.02 -14.92 -4.09
CA GLY A 213 -2.95 -13.46 -4.05
C GLY A 213 -2.51 -12.94 -2.69
N ALA A 214 -3.06 -13.49 -1.60
CA ALA A 214 -2.68 -13.12 -0.24
C ALA A 214 -1.20 -13.45 0.06
N PHE A 215 -0.69 -14.59 -0.38
CA PHE A 215 0.73 -14.94 -0.24
C PHE A 215 1.65 -13.98 -1.01
N ILE A 216 1.26 -13.57 -2.21
CA ILE A 216 2.03 -12.58 -2.98
C ILE A 216 2.04 -11.23 -2.24
N LEU A 217 0.91 -10.78 -1.69
CA LEU A 217 0.85 -9.57 -0.88
C LEU A 217 1.74 -9.70 0.36
N TRP A 218 1.67 -10.81 1.08
CA TRP A 218 2.50 -11.06 2.26
C TRP A 218 3.99 -11.02 1.92
N PHE A 219 4.38 -11.69 0.84
CA PHE A 219 5.76 -11.67 0.35
C PHE A 219 6.22 -10.26 -0.03
N GLY A 220 5.39 -9.52 -0.76
CA GLY A 220 5.66 -8.12 -1.15
C GLY A 220 5.81 -7.18 0.05
N TRP A 221 5.17 -7.51 1.19
CA TRP A 221 5.30 -6.71 2.42
C TRP A 221 6.72 -6.72 3.01
N PHE A 222 7.54 -7.74 2.70
CA PHE A 222 8.97 -7.75 3.02
C PHE A 222 9.80 -6.82 2.12
N GLY A 223 9.20 -6.26 1.08
CA GLY A 223 9.73 -5.09 0.37
C GLY A 223 9.11 -3.78 0.86
N PHE A 224 7.80 -3.82 1.17
CA PHE A 224 7.01 -2.65 1.56
C PHE A 224 7.54 -2.00 2.86
N ASN A 225 7.59 -2.75 3.94
CA ASN A 225 8.01 -2.24 5.24
C ASN A 225 9.53 -2.00 5.32
N PRO A 226 10.41 -2.99 5.07
CA PRO A 226 11.84 -2.76 5.15
C PRO A 226 12.36 -1.77 4.09
N GLY A 227 11.75 -1.73 2.90
CA GLY A 227 12.09 -0.78 1.84
C GLY A 227 11.84 0.68 2.19
N SER A 228 10.95 0.93 3.17
CA SER A 228 10.68 2.27 3.70
C SER A 228 11.86 2.86 4.48
N SER A 229 12.93 2.09 4.73
CA SER A 229 14.22 2.61 5.20
C SER A 229 14.92 3.51 4.17
N LEU A 230 14.54 3.41 2.88
CA LEU A 230 15.07 4.15 1.73
C LEU A 230 16.60 4.01 1.54
N GLY A 231 17.23 3.04 2.20
CA GLY A 231 18.65 2.70 2.10
C GLY A 231 18.98 1.54 3.04
N ALA A 232 19.97 0.74 2.68
CA ALA A 232 20.45 -0.39 3.48
C ALA A 232 21.65 -0.03 4.34
N VAL A 233 22.52 0.85 3.84
CA VAL A 233 23.76 1.21 4.54
C VAL A 233 23.44 1.98 5.82
N GLY A 234 23.94 1.48 6.94
CA GLY A 234 23.65 2.03 8.27
C GLY A 234 22.30 1.60 8.86
N ASN A 235 21.42 0.93 8.10
CA ASN A 235 20.07 0.56 8.53
C ASN A 235 19.88 -0.95 8.78
N TRP A 236 20.94 -1.75 8.85
CA TRP A 236 20.84 -3.22 8.93
C TRP A 236 20.06 -3.72 10.15
N GLU A 237 20.24 -3.11 11.32
CA GLU A 237 19.50 -3.48 12.55
C GLU A 237 18.04 -3.08 12.45
N LEU A 238 17.75 -1.89 11.92
CA LEU A 238 16.41 -1.41 11.65
C LEU A 238 15.69 -2.36 10.67
N ILE A 239 16.31 -2.68 9.55
CA ILE A 239 15.76 -3.59 8.54
C ILE A 239 15.46 -4.96 9.15
N GLY A 240 16.39 -5.53 9.93
CA GLY A 240 16.18 -6.79 10.63
C GLY A 240 14.99 -6.75 11.58
N SER A 241 14.86 -5.71 12.38
CA SER A 241 13.73 -5.52 13.30
C SER A 241 12.41 -5.37 12.54
N VAL A 242 12.38 -4.57 11.48
CA VAL A 242 11.20 -4.37 10.63
C VAL A 242 10.71 -5.68 9.99
N VAL A 243 11.63 -6.52 9.51
CA VAL A 243 11.29 -7.85 8.94
C VAL A 243 10.62 -8.73 10.00
N VAL A 244 11.20 -8.81 11.20
CA VAL A 244 10.66 -9.64 12.29
C VAL A 244 9.30 -9.13 12.75
N ASN A 245 9.16 -7.81 12.97
CA ASN A 245 7.91 -7.19 13.39
C ASN A 245 6.79 -7.41 12.35
N THR A 246 7.12 -7.28 11.07
CA THR A 246 6.18 -7.52 9.96
C THR A 246 5.69 -8.97 9.96
N PHE A 247 6.60 -9.95 10.12
CA PHE A 247 6.25 -11.36 10.19
C PHE A 247 5.37 -11.67 11.41
N LEU A 248 5.78 -11.23 12.59
CA LEU A 248 5.06 -11.53 13.84
C LEU A 248 3.65 -10.94 13.83
N ALA A 249 3.48 -9.71 13.35
CA ALA A 249 2.18 -9.08 13.27
C ALA A 249 1.23 -9.81 12.31
N SER A 250 1.72 -10.22 11.15
CA SER A 250 0.93 -10.98 10.18
C SER A 250 0.52 -12.36 10.74
N ALA A 251 1.45 -13.07 11.36
CA ALA A 251 1.19 -14.36 11.99
C ALA A 251 0.18 -14.23 13.14
N SER A 252 0.34 -13.22 13.99
CA SER A 252 -0.57 -12.96 15.12
C SER A 252 -1.98 -12.62 14.65
N GLY A 253 -2.12 -11.81 13.59
CA GLY A 253 -3.42 -11.50 12.99
C GLY A 253 -4.13 -12.74 12.44
N GLY A 254 -3.39 -13.62 11.75
CA GLY A 254 -3.91 -14.90 11.26
C GLY A 254 -4.34 -15.83 12.40
N ILE A 255 -3.49 -15.99 13.42
CA ILE A 255 -3.80 -16.85 14.59
C ILE A 255 -5.02 -16.31 15.34
N ALA A 256 -5.07 -15.02 15.63
CA ALA A 256 -6.21 -14.40 16.34
C ALA A 256 -7.52 -14.62 15.60
N THR A 257 -7.52 -14.46 14.27
CA THR A 257 -8.70 -14.67 13.44
C THR A 257 -9.08 -16.16 13.35
N MET A 258 -8.10 -17.06 13.30
CA MET A 258 -8.34 -18.50 13.34
C MET A 258 -9.03 -18.91 14.65
N ILE A 259 -8.53 -18.43 15.79
CA ILE A 259 -9.11 -18.65 17.10
C ILE A 259 -10.52 -18.06 17.17
N TYR A 260 -10.71 -16.81 16.75
CA TYR A 260 -12.03 -16.15 16.74
C TYR A 260 -13.06 -16.94 15.91
N THR A 261 -12.71 -17.34 14.68
CA THR A 261 -13.66 -18.06 13.82
C THR A 261 -13.99 -19.44 14.38
N TYR A 262 -13.04 -20.14 14.99
CA TYR A 262 -13.27 -21.43 15.63
C TYR A 262 -14.26 -21.33 16.78
N PHE A 263 -14.09 -20.38 17.70
CA PHE A 263 -14.97 -20.22 18.85
C PHE A 263 -16.34 -19.61 18.50
N THR A 264 -16.40 -18.75 17.45
CA THR A 264 -17.67 -18.11 17.06
C THR A 264 -18.52 -18.99 16.15
N TYR A 265 -17.89 -19.75 15.24
CA TYR A 265 -18.61 -20.50 14.20
C TYR A 265 -18.37 -22.01 14.26
N SER A 266 -17.65 -22.51 15.27
CA SER A 266 -17.25 -23.93 15.44
C SER A 266 -16.51 -24.49 14.23
N LYS A 267 -15.89 -23.64 13.42
CA LYS A 267 -15.07 -23.98 12.26
C LYS A 267 -14.11 -22.86 11.93
N ILE A 268 -12.94 -23.22 11.37
CA ILE A 268 -11.99 -22.24 10.86
C ILE A 268 -12.46 -21.76 9.49
N ASP A 269 -12.56 -20.44 9.33
CA ASP A 269 -12.86 -19.80 8.06
C ASP A 269 -11.58 -19.21 7.44
N ILE A 270 -11.07 -19.88 6.42
CA ILE A 270 -9.82 -19.48 5.74
C ILE A 270 -9.90 -18.07 5.13
N THR A 271 -11.08 -17.65 4.67
CA THR A 271 -11.25 -16.30 4.10
C THR A 271 -11.05 -15.23 5.17
N MET A 272 -11.54 -15.49 6.39
CA MET A 272 -11.32 -14.61 7.53
C MET A 272 -9.88 -14.66 8.01
N VAL A 273 -9.23 -15.84 7.99
CA VAL A 273 -7.81 -15.97 8.36
C VAL A 273 -6.90 -15.18 7.43
N ILE A 274 -7.15 -15.23 6.11
CA ILE A 274 -6.45 -14.40 5.11
C ILE A 274 -6.60 -12.92 5.46
N ASN A 275 -7.81 -12.46 5.74
CA ASN A 275 -8.05 -11.07 6.15
C ASN A 275 -7.34 -10.73 7.46
N GLY A 276 -7.26 -11.66 8.41
CA GLY A 276 -6.52 -11.48 9.66
C GLY A 276 -5.02 -11.29 9.45
N VAL A 277 -4.41 -12.09 8.58
CA VAL A 277 -3.01 -11.92 8.17
C VAL A 277 -2.78 -10.53 7.57
N LEU A 278 -3.61 -10.14 6.60
CA LEU A 278 -3.52 -8.82 5.96
C LEU A 278 -3.75 -7.68 6.96
N ALA A 279 -4.70 -7.83 7.88
CA ALA A 279 -4.95 -6.83 8.92
C ALA A 279 -3.73 -6.66 9.85
N GLY A 280 -3.04 -7.75 10.20
CA GLY A 280 -1.78 -7.70 10.95
C GLY A 280 -0.69 -6.94 10.19
N LEU A 281 -0.54 -7.22 8.89
CA LEU A 281 0.40 -6.51 8.02
C LEU A 281 0.09 -5.00 7.95
N VAL A 282 -1.17 -4.65 7.71
CA VAL A 282 -1.63 -3.26 7.66
C VAL A 282 -1.35 -2.53 8.98
N SER A 283 -1.67 -3.17 10.11
CA SER A 283 -1.54 -2.54 11.43
C SER A 283 -0.09 -2.23 11.78
N ILE A 284 0.84 -3.16 11.49
CA ILE A 284 2.26 -3.00 11.85
C ILE A 284 2.99 -1.99 10.97
N THR A 285 2.47 -1.67 9.81
CA THR A 285 3.14 -0.87 8.79
C THR A 285 3.54 0.54 9.29
N ALA A 286 2.79 1.16 10.21
CA ALA A 286 3.18 2.43 10.83
C ALA A 286 4.32 2.29 11.84
N GLY A 287 4.28 1.24 12.66
CA GLY A 287 5.14 1.07 13.83
C GLY A 287 6.18 -0.04 13.68
N CYS A 288 6.38 -0.59 12.49
CA CYS A 288 7.30 -1.71 12.30
C CYS A 288 8.77 -1.37 12.62
N ASN A 289 9.12 -0.09 12.64
CA ASN A 289 10.42 0.44 13.05
C ASN A 289 10.59 0.60 14.57
N LEU A 290 9.53 0.39 15.34
CA LEU A 290 9.58 0.47 16.79
C LEU A 290 10.04 -0.87 17.40
N SER A 291 10.55 -0.83 18.64
CA SER A 291 10.89 -2.08 19.32
C SER A 291 9.62 -2.86 19.70
N LEU A 292 9.73 -4.19 19.80
CA LEU A 292 8.62 -5.08 20.20
C LEU A 292 7.97 -4.68 21.52
N ILE A 293 8.73 -4.07 22.44
CA ILE A 293 8.22 -3.60 23.74
C ILE A 293 7.26 -2.41 23.55
N HIS A 294 7.45 -1.60 22.52
CA HIS A 294 6.61 -0.43 22.24
C HIS A 294 5.39 -0.75 21.37
N ILE A 295 5.39 -1.92 20.74
CA ILE A 295 4.26 -2.41 19.91
C ILE A 295 3.29 -3.22 20.77
#